data_839a012e00a397afb5605b8b862162e6
#
_entry.id   839a012e00a397afb5605b8b862162e6
#
_cell.length_a   1.000
_cell.length_b   1.000
_cell.length_c   1.000
_cell.angle_alpha   90.00
_cell.angle_beta   90.00
_cell.angle_gamma   90.00
#
_symmetry.space_group_name_H-M   'P 1'
#
loop_
_entity.id
_entity.type
_entity.pdbx_description
1 polymer ?
#
loop_
_entity_poly.entity_id
_entity_poly.type
_entity_poly.pdbx_seq_one_letter_code
_entity_poly.pdbx_strand_id
1 'polypeptide(L)'
;MIVALNNITFSYEKEPIIQNLSLKIPAGFSLLMGPTGCGKSTLLKIIAGLYPKYAGKLTGTVELNGQKTAMMFQNAAEQFTMATPREEIVFALENLQVEQKDYEKKLAKAVEFTQISDLLDQKINTMSGGQQQRVALAVLLAMNVDVLLLDEPFASCDPDARSFLISKLALLAKNGKTIILSDHVLDDYEQVCDHLFEFKDKTVQELSADEKEKIFIQNKQMHTHKYSFSLPTGQPIFTLKNVQITQNKLLLKQADLNLYSKSTLITGPNGVGKTSLFKAMTKMIPYSGSFTYHDHEIAKLHQRKYLAQVAQVFQKATDQFLTVTVKDELKLSKKDRNSFFTDQKIEEWLDKLGLANHLDQVVYTLSGGQQKKLQILLLLMTKHDVLLIDEPLSGLDHNSVKLVLNLMRESQERLQQTFLIISHQIDELADFCSYRLVFDQQQLKYVEK
;
A
#
# COMPACT_ATOMS: atom_id res chain seq x y z
N MET A 1 22.63 -13.54 -17.78
CA MET A 1 22.31 -12.26 -18.46
C MET A 1 22.57 -11.16 -17.46
N ILE A 2 22.96 -9.96 -17.89
CA ILE A 2 23.36 -8.88 -16.98
C ILE A 2 22.73 -7.59 -17.49
N VAL A 3 22.07 -6.84 -16.59
CA VAL A 3 21.74 -5.44 -16.80
C VAL A 3 22.93 -4.62 -16.29
N ALA A 4 23.56 -3.80 -17.13
CA ALA A 4 24.70 -3.00 -16.74
C ALA A 4 24.35 -1.50 -16.78
N LEU A 5 24.68 -0.82 -15.71
CA LEU A 5 24.58 0.63 -15.55
C LEU A 5 25.98 1.20 -15.47
N ASN A 6 26.32 2.15 -16.32
CA ASN A 6 27.66 2.72 -16.40
C ASN A 6 27.61 4.24 -16.14
N ASN A 7 28.18 4.67 -15.02
CA ASN A 7 28.30 6.08 -14.62
C ASN A 7 26.97 6.85 -14.65
N ILE A 8 25.90 6.22 -14.20
CA ILE A 8 24.55 6.81 -14.17
C ILE A 8 24.50 7.95 -13.17
N THR A 9 24.14 9.14 -13.64
CA THR A 9 23.72 10.26 -12.81
C THR A 9 22.37 10.76 -13.32
N PHE A 10 21.40 10.90 -12.41
CA PHE A 10 20.05 11.33 -12.76
C PHE A 10 19.53 12.37 -11.78
N SER A 11 18.88 13.41 -12.34
CA SER A 11 18.17 14.46 -11.57
C SER A 11 16.85 14.82 -12.24
N TYR A 12 15.81 15.07 -11.43
CA TYR A 12 14.56 15.66 -11.97
C TYR A 12 14.76 17.14 -12.27
N GLU A 13 15.39 17.87 -11.37
CA GLU A 13 15.69 19.31 -11.51
C GLU A 13 17.18 19.57 -11.33
N LYS A 14 17.58 20.19 -10.21
CA LYS A 14 18.95 20.62 -9.94
C LYS A 14 19.78 19.57 -9.17
N GLU A 15 19.18 18.92 -8.18
CA GLU A 15 19.91 17.96 -7.35
C GLU A 15 19.83 16.54 -7.90
N PRO A 16 20.95 15.81 -7.92
CA PRO A 16 20.95 14.42 -8.35
C PRO A 16 20.29 13.53 -7.29
N ILE A 17 19.44 12.62 -7.77
CA ILE A 17 18.85 11.53 -6.98
C ILE A 17 19.73 10.29 -7.04
N ILE A 18 20.35 10.05 -8.19
CA ILE A 18 21.34 9.01 -8.41
C ILE A 18 22.62 9.70 -8.89
N GLN A 19 23.77 9.33 -8.33
CA GLN A 19 25.03 9.98 -8.64
C GLN A 19 26.16 8.96 -8.89
N ASN A 20 26.76 9.04 -10.09
CA ASN A 20 27.90 8.23 -10.50
C ASN A 20 27.74 6.72 -10.27
N LEU A 21 26.52 6.20 -10.42
CA LEU A 21 26.20 4.79 -10.21
C LEU A 21 26.75 3.93 -11.34
N SER A 22 27.64 3.00 -11.01
CA SER A 22 28.03 1.90 -11.91
C SER A 22 27.66 0.59 -11.21
N LEU A 23 26.75 -0.18 -11.83
CA LEU A 23 26.17 -1.36 -11.22
C LEU A 23 25.92 -2.44 -12.28
N LYS A 24 26.21 -3.68 -11.93
CA LYS A 24 25.86 -4.86 -12.75
C LYS A 24 24.83 -5.68 -11.98
N ILE A 25 23.67 -5.89 -12.59
CA ILE A 25 22.61 -6.73 -12.00
C ILE A 25 22.62 -8.07 -12.74
N PRO A 26 22.96 -9.17 -12.05
CA PRO A 26 23.00 -10.50 -12.65
C PRO A 26 21.60 -11.02 -13.02
N ALA A 27 21.54 -12.13 -13.74
CA ALA A 27 20.30 -12.89 -13.90
C ALA A 27 19.87 -13.50 -12.58
N GLY A 28 18.56 -13.68 -12.39
CA GLY A 28 17.98 -14.22 -11.18
C GLY A 28 17.02 -13.25 -10.52
N PHE A 29 16.83 -13.42 -9.22
CA PHE A 29 15.93 -12.61 -8.41
C PHE A 29 16.71 -11.56 -7.61
N SER A 30 16.60 -10.30 -8.02
CA SER A 30 17.25 -9.15 -7.39
C SER A 30 16.24 -8.32 -6.61
N LEU A 31 16.51 -8.06 -5.34
CA LEU A 31 15.70 -7.21 -4.47
C LEU A 31 16.44 -5.89 -4.19
N LEU A 32 15.76 -4.76 -4.42
CA LEU A 32 16.22 -3.41 -4.12
C LEU A 32 15.58 -2.92 -2.82
N MET A 33 16.37 -2.66 -1.80
CA MET A 33 15.92 -2.09 -0.53
C MET A 33 16.45 -0.66 -0.34
N GLY A 34 15.83 0.10 0.55
CA GLY A 34 16.23 1.46 0.91
C GLY A 34 15.04 2.32 1.33
N PRO A 35 15.29 3.49 1.96
CA PRO A 35 14.24 4.39 2.43
C PRO A 35 13.29 4.86 1.34
N THR A 36 12.10 5.31 1.72
CA THR A 36 11.17 5.96 0.78
C THR A 36 11.80 7.24 0.23
N GLY A 37 11.69 7.44 -1.09
CA GLY A 37 12.26 8.61 -1.76
C GLY A 37 13.75 8.53 -2.09
N CYS A 38 14.47 7.45 -1.75
CA CYS A 38 15.91 7.33 -2.05
C CYS A 38 16.23 7.16 -3.55
N GLY A 39 15.24 6.79 -4.40
CA GLY A 39 15.45 6.68 -5.84
C GLY A 39 15.22 5.28 -6.43
N LYS A 40 14.69 4.29 -5.69
CA LYS A 40 14.43 2.93 -6.20
C LYS A 40 13.56 2.93 -7.45
N SER A 41 12.39 3.56 -7.37
CA SER A 41 11.47 3.70 -8.51
C SER A 41 12.10 4.44 -9.69
N THR A 42 12.94 5.45 -9.41
CA THR A 42 13.70 6.19 -10.42
C THR A 42 14.68 5.27 -11.14
N LEU A 43 15.42 4.44 -10.40
CA LEU A 43 16.35 3.46 -10.98
C LEU A 43 15.63 2.45 -11.87
N LEU A 44 14.49 1.90 -11.41
CA LEU A 44 13.69 0.97 -12.22
C LEU A 44 13.19 1.64 -13.52
N LYS A 45 12.74 2.90 -13.46
CA LYS A 45 12.31 3.68 -14.63
C LYS A 45 13.46 3.98 -15.60
N ILE A 46 14.68 4.18 -15.09
CA ILE A 46 15.89 4.33 -15.93
C ILE A 46 16.18 3.01 -16.65
N ILE A 47 16.18 1.88 -15.95
CA ILE A 47 16.39 0.55 -16.55
C ILE A 47 15.32 0.23 -17.59
N ALA A 48 14.06 0.62 -17.32
CA ALA A 48 12.93 0.47 -18.25
C ALA A 48 13.03 1.37 -19.50
N GLY A 49 13.98 2.31 -19.55
CA GLY A 49 14.11 3.29 -20.63
C GLY A 49 13.02 4.38 -20.63
N LEU A 50 12.27 4.52 -19.52
CA LEU A 50 11.28 5.58 -19.36
C LEU A 50 11.93 6.93 -19.08
N TYR A 51 13.06 6.95 -18.41
CA TYR A 51 13.86 8.15 -18.19
C TYR A 51 15.17 8.10 -19.00
N PRO A 52 15.58 9.23 -19.59
CA PRO A 52 15.07 10.60 -19.50
C PRO A 52 13.90 10.91 -20.46
N LYS A 53 13.37 9.93 -21.19
CA LYS A 53 12.37 10.16 -22.25
C LYS A 53 11.15 10.96 -21.78
N TYR A 54 10.67 10.67 -20.56
CA TYR A 54 9.45 11.29 -19.99
C TYR A 54 9.74 12.29 -18.88
N ALA A 55 10.91 12.21 -18.23
CA ALA A 55 11.28 13.16 -17.17
C ALA A 55 12.77 13.13 -16.87
N GLY A 56 13.30 14.26 -16.36
CA GLY A 56 14.62 14.40 -15.78
C GLY A 56 15.76 14.47 -16.80
N LYS A 57 16.98 14.52 -16.26
CA LYS A 57 18.24 14.53 -17.00
C LYS A 57 19.07 13.33 -16.59
N LEU A 58 19.53 12.55 -17.57
CA LEU A 58 20.32 11.34 -17.38
C LEU A 58 21.67 11.50 -18.08
N THR A 59 22.74 11.13 -17.37
CA THR A 59 24.06 10.87 -17.96
C THR A 59 24.47 9.43 -17.68
N GLY A 60 25.40 8.90 -18.45
CA GLY A 60 25.79 7.49 -18.41
C GLY A 60 24.98 6.63 -19.38
N THR A 61 25.15 5.31 -19.30
CA THR A 61 24.50 4.35 -20.22
C THR A 61 23.90 3.16 -19.48
N VAL A 62 22.79 2.66 -20.00
CA VAL A 62 22.15 1.41 -19.58
C VAL A 62 22.28 0.40 -20.68
N GLU A 63 22.85 -0.76 -20.37
CA GLU A 63 23.03 -1.85 -21.32
C GLU A 63 22.15 -3.05 -20.92
N LEU A 64 21.24 -3.43 -21.81
CA LEU A 64 20.32 -4.55 -21.61
C LEU A 64 20.67 -5.77 -22.47
N ASN A 65 21.75 -5.67 -23.26
CA ASN A 65 22.24 -6.76 -24.13
C ASN A 65 21.13 -7.38 -25.02
N GLY A 66 20.27 -6.54 -25.59
CA GLY A 66 19.17 -6.96 -26.45
C GLY A 66 17.97 -7.56 -25.73
N GLN A 67 17.95 -7.54 -24.41
CA GLN A 67 16.82 -8.05 -23.61
C GLN A 67 15.64 -7.09 -23.62
N LYS A 68 14.44 -7.67 -23.65
CA LYS A 68 13.19 -6.92 -23.52
C LYS A 68 12.85 -6.74 -22.05
N THR A 69 12.45 -5.54 -21.68
CA THR A 69 12.02 -5.19 -20.33
C THR A 69 10.54 -4.86 -20.29
N ALA A 70 9.89 -5.12 -19.17
CA ALA A 70 8.59 -4.55 -18.86
C ALA A 70 8.56 -4.15 -17.38
N MET A 71 7.83 -3.08 -17.06
CA MET A 71 7.79 -2.51 -15.73
C MET A 71 6.36 -2.50 -15.17
N MET A 72 6.21 -2.90 -13.92
CA MET A 72 5.03 -2.68 -13.10
C MET A 72 5.28 -1.49 -12.18
N PHE A 73 4.40 -0.48 -12.23
CA PHE A 73 4.48 0.70 -11.37
C PHE A 73 3.89 0.43 -10.00
N GLN A 74 4.33 1.17 -9.00
CA GLN A 74 3.81 1.11 -7.64
C GLN A 74 2.28 1.28 -7.59
N ASN A 75 1.72 2.21 -8.36
CA ASN A 75 0.29 2.34 -8.57
C ASN A 75 -0.12 1.62 -9.86
N ALA A 76 -0.57 0.38 -9.74
CA ALA A 76 -0.99 -0.42 -10.88
C ALA A 76 -2.13 0.23 -11.69
N ALA A 77 -3.00 1.01 -11.04
CA ALA A 77 -4.12 1.69 -11.71
C ALA A 77 -3.69 2.70 -12.78
N GLU A 78 -2.49 3.26 -12.67
CA GLU A 78 -1.95 4.22 -13.64
C GLU A 78 -1.47 3.59 -14.94
N GLN A 79 -1.37 2.25 -15.00
CA GLN A 79 -0.88 1.53 -16.17
C GLN A 79 -1.99 1.08 -17.11
N PHE A 80 -3.23 0.98 -16.63
CA PHE A 80 -4.33 0.40 -17.40
C PHE A 80 -4.93 1.40 -18.39
N THR A 81 -5.10 0.92 -19.61
CA THR A 81 -5.69 1.66 -20.73
C THR A 81 -7.09 1.12 -21.08
N MET A 82 -7.29 -0.18 -20.88
CA MET A 82 -8.53 -0.88 -21.23
C MET A 82 -9.46 -1.01 -20.01
N ALA A 83 -10.72 -1.38 -20.28
CA ALA A 83 -11.74 -1.48 -19.24
C ALA A 83 -11.64 -2.78 -18.42
N THR A 84 -11.22 -3.88 -19.02
CA THR A 84 -11.16 -5.21 -18.40
C THR A 84 -9.76 -5.83 -18.50
N PRO A 85 -9.39 -6.78 -17.61
CA PRO A 85 -8.13 -7.51 -17.71
C PRO A 85 -7.91 -8.24 -19.01
N ARG A 86 -8.96 -8.83 -19.57
CA ARG A 86 -8.89 -9.52 -20.86
C ARG A 86 -8.46 -8.55 -21.95
N GLU A 87 -9.14 -7.41 -22.06
CA GLU A 87 -8.84 -6.38 -23.05
C GLU A 87 -7.43 -5.82 -22.85
N GLU A 88 -6.99 -5.58 -21.61
CA GLU A 88 -5.66 -5.06 -21.29
C GLU A 88 -4.55 -6.03 -21.72
N ILE A 89 -4.72 -7.33 -21.46
CA ILE A 89 -3.76 -8.36 -21.88
C ILE A 89 -3.72 -8.46 -23.41
N VAL A 90 -4.88 -8.48 -24.08
CA VAL A 90 -4.93 -8.53 -25.54
C VAL A 90 -4.28 -7.30 -26.15
N PHE A 91 -4.59 -6.11 -25.65
CA PHE A 91 -3.98 -4.85 -26.09
C PHE A 91 -2.45 -4.87 -25.97
N ALA A 92 -1.90 -5.40 -24.87
CA ALA A 92 -0.47 -5.55 -24.70
C ALA A 92 0.16 -6.52 -25.71
N LEU A 93 -0.53 -7.63 -26.04
CA LEU A 93 -0.08 -8.60 -27.05
C LEU A 93 -0.13 -8.04 -28.46
N GLU A 94 -1.17 -7.25 -28.80
CA GLU A 94 -1.28 -6.54 -30.08
C GLU A 94 -0.16 -5.54 -30.29
N ASN A 95 0.14 -4.73 -29.26
CA ASN A 95 1.26 -3.77 -29.30
C ASN A 95 2.61 -4.45 -29.51
N LEU A 96 2.78 -5.67 -29.03
CA LEU A 96 3.97 -6.49 -29.25
C LEU A 96 3.95 -7.26 -30.59
N GLN A 97 2.90 -7.08 -31.40
CA GLN A 97 2.74 -7.76 -32.69
C GLN A 97 2.81 -9.29 -32.57
N VAL A 98 2.27 -9.83 -31.47
CA VAL A 98 2.12 -11.27 -31.28
C VAL A 98 1.08 -11.78 -32.27
N GLU A 99 1.24 -13.00 -32.80
CA GLU A 99 0.24 -13.58 -33.69
C GLU A 99 -1.04 -13.94 -32.90
N GLN A 100 -2.20 -13.63 -33.48
CA GLN A 100 -3.50 -13.82 -32.82
C GLN A 100 -3.76 -15.26 -32.34
N LYS A 101 -3.23 -16.25 -33.05
CA LYS A 101 -3.31 -17.67 -32.65
C LYS A 101 -2.65 -17.99 -31.30
N ASP A 102 -1.70 -17.14 -30.84
CA ASP A 102 -0.98 -17.32 -29.57
C ASP A 102 -1.61 -16.55 -28.41
N TYR A 103 -2.61 -15.67 -28.66
CA TYR A 103 -3.23 -14.84 -27.62
C TYR A 103 -3.84 -15.67 -26.51
N GLU A 104 -4.71 -16.61 -26.85
CA GLU A 104 -5.41 -17.45 -25.87
C GLU A 104 -4.44 -18.24 -25.00
N LYS A 105 -3.36 -18.78 -25.58
CA LYS A 105 -2.34 -19.53 -24.86
C LYS A 105 -1.58 -18.64 -23.87
N LYS A 106 -1.17 -17.44 -24.29
CA LYS A 106 -0.44 -16.48 -23.44
C LYS A 106 -1.34 -15.92 -22.34
N LEU A 107 -2.59 -15.58 -22.68
CA LEU A 107 -3.60 -15.12 -21.74
C LEU A 107 -3.89 -16.20 -20.69
N ALA A 108 -4.18 -17.42 -21.10
CA ALA A 108 -4.47 -18.53 -20.18
C ALA A 108 -3.31 -18.76 -19.19
N LYS A 109 -2.07 -18.79 -19.68
CA LYS A 109 -0.87 -18.93 -18.84
C LYS A 109 -0.72 -17.80 -17.83
N ALA A 110 -0.93 -16.55 -18.25
CA ALA A 110 -0.83 -15.38 -17.37
C ALA A 110 -1.94 -15.39 -16.30
N VAL A 111 -3.16 -15.72 -16.69
CA VAL A 111 -4.34 -15.84 -15.82
C VAL A 111 -4.18 -16.92 -14.76
N GLU A 112 -3.72 -18.10 -15.16
CA GLU A 112 -3.43 -19.20 -14.23
C GLU A 112 -2.35 -18.84 -13.23
N PHE A 113 -1.26 -18.21 -13.70
CA PHE A 113 -0.15 -17.79 -12.86
C PHE A 113 -0.55 -16.79 -11.78
N THR A 114 -1.39 -15.82 -12.13
CA THR A 114 -1.80 -14.73 -11.23
C THR A 114 -3.16 -14.97 -10.55
N GLN A 115 -3.82 -16.10 -10.85
CA GLN A 115 -5.13 -16.48 -10.31
C GLN A 115 -6.18 -15.36 -10.47
N ILE A 116 -6.33 -14.84 -11.68
CA ILE A 116 -7.31 -13.78 -12.00
C ILE A 116 -8.47 -14.24 -12.90
N SER A 117 -8.72 -15.55 -12.97
CA SER A 117 -9.79 -16.12 -13.83
C SER A 117 -11.14 -15.45 -13.60
N ASP A 118 -11.52 -15.25 -12.34
CA ASP A 118 -12.80 -14.66 -11.94
C ASP A 118 -12.88 -13.14 -12.17
N LEU A 119 -11.76 -12.52 -12.53
CA LEU A 119 -11.64 -11.08 -12.72
C LEU A 119 -11.60 -10.66 -14.19
N LEU A 120 -11.44 -11.61 -15.13
CA LEU A 120 -11.13 -11.32 -16.54
C LEU A 120 -12.06 -10.32 -17.20
N ASP A 121 -13.35 -10.40 -16.90
CA ASP A 121 -14.39 -9.60 -17.54
C ASP A 121 -14.96 -8.52 -16.57
N GLN A 122 -14.36 -8.38 -15.38
CA GLN A 122 -14.72 -7.34 -14.44
C GLN A 122 -14.04 -6.01 -14.82
N LYS A 123 -14.71 -4.88 -14.58
CA LYS A 123 -14.11 -3.56 -14.80
C LYS A 123 -12.95 -3.30 -13.84
N ILE A 124 -11.77 -2.98 -14.35
CA ILE A 124 -10.54 -2.78 -13.57
C ILE A 124 -10.70 -1.67 -12.51
N ASN A 125 -11.42 -0.59 -12.84
CA ASN A 125 -11.65 0.51 -11.90
C ASN A 125 -12.55 0.15 -10.71
N THR A 126 -13.23 -1.01 -10.75
CA THR A 126 -14.05 -1.52 -9.62
C THR A 126 -13.29 -2.53 -8.76
N MET A 127 -12.06 -2.87 -9.12
CA MET A 127 -11.22 -3.84 -8.42
C MET A 127 -10.51 -3.23 -7.21
N SER A 128 -10.22 -4.07 -6.22
CA SER A 128 -9.33 -3.69 -5.12
C SER A 128 -7.89 -3.48 -5.62
N GLY A 129 -7.07 -2.74 -4.86
CA GLY A 129 -5.66 -2.51 -5.20
C GLY A 129 -4.87 -3.80 -5.43
N GLY A 130 -5.05 -4.82 -4.57
CA GLY A 130 -4.38 -6.12 -4.75
C GLY A 130 -4.87 -6.89 -5.98
N GLN A 131 -6.15 -6.77 -6.36
CA GLN A 131 -6.66 -7.33 -7.61
C GLN A 131 -6.02 -6.61 -8.82
N GLN A 132 -5.95 -5.29 -8.79
CA GLN A 132 -5.29 -4.51 -9.84
C GLN A 132 -3.80 -4.87 -9.96
N GLN A 133 -3.09 -5.07 -8.85
CA GLN A 133 -1.69 -5.52 -8.86
C GLN A 133 -1.54 -6.90 -9.52
N ARG A 134 -2.42 -7.85 -9.22
CA ARG A 134 -2.41 -9.16 -9.89
C ARG A 134 -2.71 -9.07 -11.39
N VAL A 135 -3.62 -8.19 -11.79
CA VAL A 135 -3.90 -7.93 -13.21
C VAL A 135 -2.69 -7.32 -13.91
N ALA A 136 -2.04 -6.30 -13.32
CA ALA A 136 -0.83 -5.70 -13.89
C ALA A 136 0.30 -6.74 -14.06
N LEU A 137 0.48 -7.60 -13.06
CA LEU A 137 1.45 -8.70 -13.17
C LEU A 137 1.07 -9.68 -14.29
N ALA A 138 -0.22 -10.00 -14.49
CA ALA A 138 -0.68 -10.85 -15.57
C ALA A 138 -0.36 -10.26 -16.95
N VAL A 139 -0.54 -8.94 -17.12
CA VAL A 139 -0.16 -8.23 -18.36
C VAL A 139 1.34 -8.40 -18.65
N LEU A 140 2.21 -8.14 -17.65
CA LEU A 140 3.65 -8.31 -17.81
C LEU A 140 4.05 -9.73 -18.19
N LEU A 141 3.40 -10.72 -17.58
CA LEU A 141 3.67 -12.13 -17.85
C LEU A 141 3.23 -12.54 -19.27
N ALA A 142 2.10 -12.04 -19.72
CA ALA A 142 1.62 -12.28 -21.09
C ALA A 142 2.59 -11.73 -22.15
N MET A 143 3.24 -10.58 -21.86
CA MET A 143 4.26 -9.97 -22.72
C MET A 143 5.51 -10.85 -22.87
N ASN A 144 5.77 -11.76 -21.92
CA ASN A 144 6.87 -12.72 -21.92
C ASN A 144 8.26 -12.08 -22.12
N VAL A 145 8.52 -10.96 -21.48
CA VAL A 145 9.80 -10.23 -21.51
C VAL A 145 10.91 -10.99 -20.77
N ASP A 146 12.16 -10.56 -20.97
CA ASP A 146 13.34 -11.19 -20.35
C ASP A 146 13.62 -10.64 -18.96
N VAL A 147 13.36 -9.33 -18.74
CA VAL A 147 13.59 -8.62 -17.48
C VAL A 147 12.27 -8.02 -17.01
N LEU A 148 11.83 -8.43 -15.82
CA LEU A 148 10.67 -7.86 -15.13
C LEU A 148 11.15 -6.86 -14.09
N LEU A 149 10.68 -5.64 -14.19
CA LEU A 149 10.97 -4.55 -13.26
C LEU A 149 9.71 -4.28 -12.44
N LEU A 150 9.78 -4.48 -11.13
CA LEU A 150 8.59 -4.47 -10.27
C LEU A 150 8.79 -3.46 -9.14
N ASP A 151 7.98 -2.40 -9.12
CA ASP A 151 8.07 -1.33 -8.12
C ASP A 151 6.99 -1.52 -7.06
N GLU A 152 7.37 -2.02 -5.89
CA GLU A 152 6.49 -2.34 -4.75
C GLU A 152 5.22 -3.14 -5.18
N PRO A 153 5.37 -4.26 -5.92
CA PRO A 153 4.27 -4.91 -6.61
C PRO A 153 3.23 -5.54 -5.67
N PHE A 154 3.53 -5.65 -4.38
CA PHE A 154 2.68 -6.36 -3.41
C PHE A 154 2.16 -5.47 -2.27
N ALA A 155 2.30 -4.14 -2.38
CA ALA A 155 1.92 -3.20 -1.33
C ALA A 155 0.44 -3.28 -0.90
N SER A 156 -0.45 -3.78 -1.77
CA SER A 156 -1.89 -3.96 -1.48
C SER A 156 -2.33 -5.43 -1.43
N CYS A 157 -1.39 -6.38 -1.45
CA CYS A 157 -1.68 -7.81 -1.33
C CYS A 157 -1.79 -8.20 0.15
N ASP A 158 -2.66 -9.16 0.45
CA ASP A 158 -2.60 -9.84 1.73
C ASP A 158 -1.38 -10.77 1.81
N PRO A 159 -0.94 -11.20 3.01
CA PRO A 159 0.26 -12.00 3.18
C PRO A 159 0.28 -13.29 2.35
N ASP A 160 -0.85 -14.00 2.27
CA ASP A 160 -0.94 -15.27 1.53
C ASP A 160 -0.79 -15.04 0.02
N ALA A 161 -1.48 -14.04 -0.52
CA ALA A 161 -1.36 -13.66 -1.93
C ALA A 161 0.05 -13.18 -2.27
N ARG A 162 0.68 -12.41 -1.35
CA ARG A 162 2.06 -11.93 -1.50
C ARG A 162 3.05 -13.10 -1.57
N SER A 163 3.02 -13.98 -0.58
CA SER A 163 3.89 -15.17 -0.51
C SER A 163 3.74 -16.05 -1.75
N PHE A 164 2.49 -16.29 -2.19
CA PHE A 164 2.20 -17.02 -3.43
C PHE A 164 2.86 -16.36 -4.65
N LEU A 165 2.67 -15.05 -4.85
CA LEU A 165 3.21 -14.34 -6.02
C LEU A 165 4.75 -14.28 -5.99
N ILE A 166 5.37 -14.07 -4.83
CA ILE A 166 6.84 -14.13 -4.67
C ILE A 166 7.37 -15.51 -5.08
N SER A 167 6.74 -16.59 -4.62
CA SER A 167 7.14 -17.97 -5.00
C SER A 167 7.05 -18.20 -6.50
N LYS A 168 6.03 -17.64 -7.15
CA LYS A 168 5.86 -17.72 -8.60
C LYS A 168 6.91 -16.92 -9.37
N LEU A 169 7.23 -15.70 -8.91
CA LEU A 169 8.31 -14.90 -9.50
C LEU A 169 9.68 -15.60 -9.35
N ALA A 170 9.93 -16.23 -8.21
CA ALA A 170 11.14 -17.02 -8.01
C ALA A 170 11.25 -18.20 -9.00
N LEU A 171 10.13 -18.84 -9.32
CA LEU A 171 10.09 -19.88 -10.36
C LEU A 171 10.44 -19.31 -11.74
N LEU A 172 9.98 -18.10 -12.08
CA LEU A 172 10.37 -17.44 -13.33
C LEU A 172 11.85 -17.12 -13.38
N ALA A 173 12.44 -16.66 -12.27
CA ALA A 173 13.87 -16.41 -12.16
C ALA A 173 14.68 -17.69 -12.39
N LYS A 174 14.29 -18.82 -11.76
CA LYS A 174 14.90 -20.14 -11.99
C LYS A 174 14.76 -20.62 -13.43
N ASN A 175 13.72 -20.18 -14.15
CA ASN A 175 13.52 -20.48 -15.57
C ASN A 175 14.18 -19.46 -16.52
N GLY A 176 15.16 -18.68 -16.04
CA GLY A 176 16.01 -17.80 -16.82
C GLY A 176 15.48 -16.39 -17.04
N LYS A 177 14.39 -15.98 -16.38
CA LYS A 177 13.98 -14.57 -16.35
C LYS A 177 14.83 -13.80 -15.34
N THR A 178 14.99 -12.52 -15.55
CA THR A 178 15.61 -11.63 -14.56
C THR A 178 14.50 -10.82 -13.90
N ILE A 179 14.42 -10.91 -12.57
CA ILE A 179 13.46 -10.17 -11.74
C ILE A 179 14.23 -9.10 -10.98
N ILE A 180 13.86 -7.84 -11.14
CA ILE A 180 14.40 -6.73 -10.36
C ILE A 180 13.21 -6.06 -9.67
N LEU A 181 13.15 -6.20 -8.36
CA LEU A 181 12.00 -5.82 -7.56
C LEU A 181 12.41 -4.87 -6.44
N SER A 182 11.67 -3.79 -6.22
CA SER A 182 11.77 -2.97 -5.02
C SER A 182 10.67 -3.32 -4.04
N ASP A 183 11.00 -3.45 -2.76
CA ASP A 183 10.03 -3.65 -1.70
C ASP A 183 10.55 -3.07 -0.37
N HIS A 184 9.62 -2.75 0.54
CA HIS A 184 9.91 -2.33 1.91
C HIS A 184 9.75 -3.47 2.91
N VAL A 185 8.90 -4.43 2.61
CA VAL A 185 8.65 -5.63 3.42
C VAL A 185 9.57 -6.73 2.93
N LEU A 186 10.42 -7.26 3.81
CA LEU A 186 11.41 -8.27 3.44
C LEU A 186 10.94 -9.71 3.63
N ASP A 187 9.72 -9.90 4.13
CA ASP A 187 9.16 -11.23 4.36
C ASP A 187 9.06 -12.03 3.06
N ASP A 188 9.23 -13.35 3.17
CA ASP A 188 9.16 -14.30 2.07
C ASP A 188 10.30 -14.25 1.03
N TYR A 189 11.22 -13.24 1.11
CA TYR A 189 12.32 -13.14 0.15
C TYR A 189 13.57 -13.93 0.49
N GLU A 190 13.79 -14.33 1.74
CA GLU A 190 15.02 -14.96 2.21
C GLU A 190 15.48 -16.15 1.34
N GLN A 191 14.52 -17.03 0.95
CA GLN A 191 14.81 -18.24 0.20
C GLN A 191 14.84 -18.03 -1.33
N VAL A 192 14.41 -16.87 -1.81
CA VAL A 192 14.23 -16.62 -3.23
C VAL A 192 15.10 -15.49 -3.78
N CYS A 193 15.60 -14.62 -2.90
CA CYS A 193 16.46 -13.50 -3.26
C CYS A 193 17.88 -13.96 -3.55
N ASP A 194 18.28 -13.94 -4.81
CA ASP A 194 19.66 -14.25 -5.21
C ASP A 194 20.58 -13.08 -4.86
N HIS A 195 20.18 -11.84 -5.21
CA HIS A 195 20.96 -10.62 -5.07
C HIS A 195 20.19 -9.56 -4.29
N LEU A 196 20.77 -9.05 -3.21
CA LEU A 196 20.19 -7.98 -2.39
C LEU A 196 20.99 -6.69 -2.60
N PHE A 197 20.30 -5.63 -3.02
CA PHE A 197 20.89 -4.32 -3.27
C PHE A 197 20.34 -3.30 -2.27
N GLU A 198 21.23 -2.50 -1.70
CA GLU A 198 20.87 -1.39 -0.83
C GLU A 198 21.05 -0.05 -1.53
N PHE A 199 19.99 0.76 -1.53
CA PHE A 199 20.03 2.14 -2.02
C PHE A 199 20.40 3.06 -0.85
N LYS A 200 21.57 3.68 -0.90
CA LYS A 200 22.09 4.56 0.14
C LYS A 200 22.95 5.67 -0.48
N ASP A 201 22.90 6.87 0.09
CA ASP A 201 23.73 8.02 -0.29
C ASP A 201 23.73 8.29 -1.81
N LYS A 202 22.56 8.26 -2.45
CA LYS A 202 22.35 8.49 -3.91
C LYS A 202 23.05 7.45 -4.82
N THR A 203 23.46 6.32 -4.26
CA THR A 203 24.05 5.20 -5.00
C THR A 203 23.45 3.86 -4.58
N VAL A 204 23.76 2.80 -5.30
CA VAL A 204 23.28 1.44 -5.00
C VAL A 204 24.47 0.49 -4.93
N GLN A 205 24.51 -0.34 -3.93
CA GLN A 205 25.52 -1.39 -3.79
C GLN A 205 24.88 -2.76 -3.58
N GLU A 206 25.51 -3.79 -4.11
CA GLU A 206 25.15 -5.16 -3.80
C GLU A 206 25.73 -5.53 -2.43
N LEU A 207 24.88 -6.11 -1.59
CA LEU A 207 25.30 -6.58 -0.28
C LEU A 207 25.94 -7.96 -0.38
N SER A 208 26.96 -8.19 0.43
CA SER A 208 27.60 -9.51 0.55
C SER A 208 26.60 -10.56 1.08
N ALA A 209 26.92 -11.84 0.90
CA ALA A 209 26.10 -12.94 1.41
C ALA A 209 25.86 -12.83 2.92
N ASP A 210 26.91 -12.48 3.69
CA ASP A 210 26.84 -12.33 5.14
C ASP A 210 25.95 -11.15 5.56
N GLU A 211 26.00 -10.04 4.86
CA GLU A 211 25.15 -8.86 5.12
C GLU A 211 23.70 -9.18 4.78
N LYS A 212 23.45 -9.83 3.64
CA LYS A 212 22.12 -10.30 3.24
C LYS A 212 21.51 -11.21 4.30
N GLU A 213 22.26 -12.21 4.76
CA GLU A 213 21.79 -13.13 5.80
C GLU A 213 21.46 -12.40 7.12
N LYS A 214 22.33 -11.50 7.56
CA LYS A 214 22.06 -10.67 8.76
C LYS A 214 20.78 -9.87 8.65
N ILE A 215 20.50 -9.26 7.50
CA ILE A 215 19.29 -8.47 7.28
C ILE A 215 18.04 -9.36 7.39
N PHE A 216 18.03 -10.53 6.76
CA PHE A 216 16.90 -11.45 6.84
C PHE A 216 16.71 -12.04 8.24
N ILE A 217 17.79 -12.34 8.97
CA ILE A 217 17.72 -12.78 10.38
C ILE A 217 17.13 -11.67 11.26
N GLN A 218 17.58 -10.42 11.10
CA GLN A 218 17.04 -9.28 11.85
C GLN A 218 15.57 -9.08 11.55
N ASN A 219 15.17 -9.17 10.28
CA ASN A 219 13.76 -9.08 9.88
C ASN A 219 12.92 -10.15 10.58
N LYS A 220 13.35 -11.40 10.56
CA LYS A 220 12.66 -12.51 11.27
C LYS A 220 12.54 -12.27 12.76
N GLN A 221 13.60 -11.78 13.41
CA GLN A 221 13.58 -11.49 14.85
C GLN A 221 12.55 -10.40 15.21
N MET A 222 12.35 -9.42 14.34
CA MET A 222 11.33 -8.39 14.55
C MET A 222 9.90 -8.97 14.52
N HIS A 223 9.66 -10.03 13.73
CA HIS A 223 8.33 -10.67 13.59
C HIS A 223 8.08 -11.84 14.55
N THR A 224 9.03 -12.19 15.41
CA THR A 224 8.87 -13.28 16.40
C THR A 224 8.19 -12.84 17.70
N HIS A 225 7.82 -11.58 17.85
CA HIS A 225 7.11 -11.11 19.04
C HIS A 225 5.70 -11.71 19.10
N LYS A 226 5.41 -12.42 20.21
CA LYS A 226 4.04 -12.82 20.54
C LYS A 226 3.29 -11.61 21.07
N TYR A 227 2.39 -11.10 20.27
CA TYR A 227 1.51 -10.01 20.70
C TYR A 227 0.40 -10.55 21.59
N SER A 228 0.03 -9.75 22.58
CA SER A 228 -1.11 -10.05 23.46
C SER A 228 -2.07 -8.89 23.42
N PHE A 229 -3.25 -9.14 22.87
CA PHE A 229 -4.34 -8.18 22.86
C PHE A 229 -5.28 -8.45 24.04
N SER A 230 -5.82 -7.41 24.64
CA SER A 230 -6.80 -7.53 25.69
C SER A 230 -8.20 -7.81 25.13
N LEU A 231 -9.03 -8.53 25.85
CA LEU A 231 -10.48 -8.51 25.58
C LEU A 231 -11.06 -7.20 26.10
N PRO A 232 -11.93 -6.54 25.32
CA PRO A 232 -12.50 -5.27 25.75
C PRO A 232 -13.50 -5.44 26.90
N THR A 233 -13.52 -4.41 27.76
CA THR A 233 -14.46 -4.32 28.88
C THR A 233 -15.06 -2.91 28.94
N GLY A 234 -16.21 -2.76 29.56
CA GLY A 234 -16.87 -1.46 29.75
C GLY A 234 -18.06 -1.24 28.81
N GLN A 235 -18.42 0.03 28.58
CA GLN A 235 -19.54 0.37 27.71
C GLN A 235 -19.07 0.41 26.24
N PRO A 236 -19.80 -0.24 25.33
CA PRO A 236 -19.51 -0.19 23.92
C PRO A 236 -19.86 1.19 23.33
N ILE A 237 -19.08 1.62 22.35
CA ILE A 237 -19.40 2.78 21.51
C ILE A 237 -20.20 2.40 20.28
N PHE A 238 -19.96 1.22 19.73
CA PHE A 238 -20.81 0.68 18.67
C PHE A 238 -21.32 -0.69 19.07
N THR A 239 -22.58 -0.97 18.72
CA THR A 239 -23.19 -2.29 18.87
C THR A 239 -23.82 -2.74 17.57
N LEU A 240 -23.47 -3.93 17.13
CA LEU A 240 -24.01 -4.61 15.96
C LEU A 240 -24.95 -5.72 16.45
N LYS A 241 -26.21 -5.72 15.99
CA LYS A 241 -27.19 -6.79 16.26
C LYS A 241 -27.82 -7.25 14.96
N ASN A 242 -27.58 -8.51 14.60
CA ASN A 242 -28.05 -9.11 13.34
C ASN A 242 -27.71 -8.25 12.10
N VAL A 243 -26.53 -7.63 12.10
CA VAL A 243 -26.09 -6.76 11.01
C VAL A 243 -25.67 -7.61 9.82
N GLN A 244 -26.18 -7.26 8.63
CA GLN A 244 -25.73 -7.81 7.38
C GLN A 244 -25.32 -6.69 6.41
N ILE A 245 -24.20 -6.89 5.76
CA ILE A 245 -23.69 -6.00 4.70
C ILE A 245 -23.58 -6.82 3.43
N THR A 246 -24.32 -6.42 2.40
CA THR A 246 -24.34 -7.08 1.09
C THR A 246 -23.97 -6.05 0.02
N GLN A 247 -23.05 -6.41 -0.84
CA GLN A 247 -22.81 -5.76 -2.13
C GLN A 247 -23.11 -6.79 -3.22
N ASN A 248 -22.25 -7.08 -4.15
CA ASN A 248 -22.48 -8.16 -5.13
C ASN A 248 -22.63 -9.55 -4.47
N LYS A 249 -22.12 -9.71 -3.25
CA LYS A 249 -22.24 -10.90 -2.41
C LYS A 249 -22.41 -10.49 -0.95
N LEU A 250 -22.83 -11.43 -0.11
CA LEU A 250 -22.88 -11.23 1.34
C LEU A 250 -21.44 -11.11 1.89
N LEU A 251 -21.12 -9.96 2.51
CA LEU A 251 -19.79 -9.65 3.03
C LEU A 251 -19.73 -9.83 4.56
N LEU A 252 -20.74 -9.36 5.29
CA LEU A 252 -20.82 -9.48 6.75
C LEU A 252 -22.17 -10.04 7.15
N LYS A 253 -22.16 -10.98 8.09
CA LYS A 253 -23.35 -11.49 8.81
C LYS A 253 -23.01 -11.63 10.27
N GLN A 254 -23.19 -10.55 11.02
CA GLN A 254 -22.82 -10.45 12.43
C GLN A 254 -24.06 -10.50 13.31
N ALA A 255 -24.18 -11.56 14.14
CA ALA A 255 -25.31 -11.72 15.03
C ALA A 255 -25.25 -10.72 16.20
N ASP A 256 -24.09 -10.63 16.85
CA ASP A 256 -23.83 -9.68 17.94
C ASP A 256 -22.33 -9.34 17.97
N LEU A 257 -22.02 -8.05 18.14
CA LEU A 257 -20.66 -7.56 18.34
C LEU A 257 -20.70 -6.16 18.94
N ASN A 258 -19.86 -5.95 19.95
CA ASN A 258 -19.64 -4.65 20.55
C ASN A 258 -18.24 -4.13 20.21
N LEU A 259 -18.12 -2.84 19.82
CA LEU A 259 -16.87 -2.16 19.63
C LEU A 259 -16.69 -1.12 20.74
N TYR A 260 -15.48 -1.01 21.25
CA TYR A 260 -15.18 -0.24 22.45
C TYR A 260 -14.22 0.92 22.15
N SER A 261 -14.09 1.85 23.10
CA SER A 261 -13.10 2.91 23.05
C SER A 261 -11.67 2.36 23.00
N LYS A 262 -10.68 3.21 22.74
CA LYS A 262 -9.27 2.93 22.48
C LYS A 262 -9.02 2.53 21.01
N SER A 263 -7.95 1.75 20.78
CA SER A 263 -7.55 1.31 19.44
C SER A 263 -7.86 -0.17 19.22
N THR A 264 -8.54 -0.47 18.13
CA THR A 264 -8.87 -1.84 17.71
C THR A 264 -8.28 -2.10 16.33
N LEU A 265 -7.45 -3.12 16.22
CA LEU A 265 -6.92 -3.62 14.95
C LEU A 265 -7.91 -4.62 14.35
N ILE A 266 -8.30 -4.42 13.10
CA ILE A 266 -9.17 -5.32 12.34
C ILE A 266 -8.33 -5.99 11.24
N THR A 267 -8.15 -7.30 11.34
CA THR A 267 -7.38 -8.12 10.40
C THR A 267 -8.28 -9.09 9.66
N GLY A 268 -7.79 -9.63 8.53
CA GLY A 268 -8.50 -10.65 7.74
C GLY A 268 -8.14 -10.57 6.25
N PRO A 269 -8.47 -11.58 5.45
CA PRO A 269 -8.12 -11.65 4.02
C PRO A 269 -8.63 -10.46 3.21
N ASN A 270 -8.04 -10.21 2.05
CA ASN A 270 -8.53 -9.20 1.12
C ASN A 270 -9.90 -9.60 0.55
N GLY A 271 -10.77 -8.60 0.35
CA GLY A 271 -12.11 -8.82 -0.20
C GLY A 271 -13.14 -9.44 0.76
N VAL A 272 -12.78 -9.66 2.04
CA VAL A 272 -13.69 -10.21 3.06
C VAL A 272 -14.77 -9.21 3.50
N GLY A 273 -14.56 -7.90 3.27
CA GLY A 273 -15.55 -6.86 3.60
C GLY A 273 -15.10 -5.85 4.65
N LYS A 274 -13.81 -5.80 5.02
CA LYS A 274 -13.27 -4.87 6.03
C LYS A 274 -13.61 -3.40 5.71
N THR A 275 -13.24 -2.92 4.53
CA THR A 275 -13.56 -1.56 4.06
C THR A 275 -15.06 -1.32 3.93
N SER A 276 -15.84 -2.35 3.58
CA SER A 276 -17.31 -2.26 3.49
C SER A 276 -17.94 -2.05 4.86
N LEU A 277 -17.37 -2.62 5.93
CA LEU A 277 -17.79 -2.32 7.29
C LEU A 277 -17.64 -0.82 7.58
N PHE A 278 -16.48 -0.22 7.29
CA PHE A 278 -16.26 1.22 7.50
C PHE A 278 -17.18 2.09 6.64
N LYS A 279 -17.43 1.70 5.39
CA LYS A 279 -18.40 2.38 4.53
C LYS A 279 -19.84 2.28 5.08
N ALA A 280 -20.24 1.17 5.68
CA ALA A 280 -21.54 1.05 6.34
C ALA A 280 -21.61 1.92 7.61
N MET A 281 -20.55 1.94 8.42
CA MET A 281 -20.44 2.81 9.61
C MET A 281 -20.53 4.29 9.24
N THR A 282 -19.99 4.71 8.11
CA THR A 282 -20.04 6.10 7.62
C THR A 282 -21.24 6.40 6.74
N LYS A 283 -22.22 5.50 6.67
CA LYS A 283 -23.45 5.66 5.87
C LYS A 283 -23.21 5.78 4.36
N MET A 284 -22.08 5.31 3.86
CA MET A 284 -21.77 5.30 2.43
C MET A 284 -22.42 4.14 1.70
N ILE A 285 -22.69 3.03 2.41
CA ILE A 285 -23.43 1.89 1.89
C ILE A 285 -24.50 1.44 2.89
N PRO A 286 -25.61 0.84 2.41
CA PRO A 286 -26.67 0.33 3.30
C PRO A 286 -26.23 -0.94 4.03
N TYR A 287 -26.90 -1.20 5.15
CA TYR A 287 -26.85 -2.44 5.91
C TYR A 287 -28.26 -2.83 6.39
N SER A 288 -28.45 -4.06 6.79
CA SER A 288 -29.65 -4.51 7.49
C SER A 288 -29.31 -4.89 8.94
N GLY A 289 -30.34 -5.02 9.79
CA GLY A 289 -30.16 -5.24 11.22
C GLY A 289 -30.08 -3.92 12.00
N SER A 290 -29.54 -3.96 13.20
CA SER A 290 -29.36 -2.77 14.05
C SER A 290 -27.86 -2.50 14.26
N PHE A 291 -27.43 -1.30 13.92
CA PHE A 291 -26.09 -0.81 14.11
C PHE A 291 -26.13 0.53 14.84
N THR A 292 -25.79 0.52 16.12
CA THR A 292 -25.89 1.70 16.97
C THR A 292 -24.53 2.34 17.26
N TYR A 293 -24.55 3.64 17.48
CA TYR A 293 -23.47 4.47 18.01
C TYR A 293 -23.97 5.16 19.27
N HIS A 294 -23.34 4.88 20.42
CA HIS A 294 -23.82 5.33 21.74
C HIS A 294 -25.33 5.06 21.91
N ASP A 295 -25.75 3.82 21.67
CA ASP A 295 -27.14 3.34 21.76
C ASP A 295 -28.14 3.97 20.77
N HIS A 296 -27.68 4.83 19.86
CA HIS A 296 -28.51 5.45 18.82
C HIS A 296 -28.30 4.77 17.47
N GLU A 297 -29.38 4.32 16.82
CA GLU A 297 -29.32 3.66 15.51
C GLU A 297 -28.69 4.59 14.46
N ILE A 298 -27.55 4.19 13.86
CA ILE A 298 -26.77 5.00 12.92
C ILE A 298 -27.64 5.45 11.73
N ALA A 299 -28.49 4.56 11.21
CA ALA A 299 -29.35 4.88 10.07
C ALA A 299 -30.27 6.09 10.36
N LYS A 300 -30.70 6.26 11.62
CA LYS A 300 -31.60 7.34 12.06
C LYS A 300 -30.88 8.65 12.44
N LEU A 301 -29.57 8.60 12.71
CA LEU A 301 -28.80 9.79 13.07
C LEU A 301 -28.75 10.79 11.91
N HIS A 302 -28.78 12.09 12.22
CA HIS A 302 -28.57 13.13 11.23
C HIS A 302 -27.12 13.05 10.69
N GLN A 303 -26.98 12.83 9.39
CA GLN A 303 -25.69 12.52 8.76
C GLN A 303 -24.57 13.50 9.12
N ARG A 304 -24.80 14.79 8.98
CA ARG A 304 -23.78 15.82 9.27
C ARG A 304 -23.32 15.83 10.72
N LYS A 305 -24.25 15.63 11.69
CA LYS A 305 -23.90 15.59 13.11
C LYS A 305 -23.12 14.34 13.46
N TYR A 306 -23.51 13.19 12.89
CA TYR A 306 -22.85 11.92 13.10
C TYR A 306 -21.44 11.90 12.48
N LEU A 307 -21.29 12.33 11.22
CA LEU A 307 -20.00 12.37 10.55
C LEU A 307 -19.06 13.48 11.07
N ALA A 308 -19.55 14.41 11.90
CA ALA A 308 -18.70 15.31 12.68
C ALA A 308 -18.02 14.60 13.88
N GLN A 309 -18.51 13.42 14.28
CA GLN A 309 -17.94 12.60 15.36
C GLN A 309 -17.17 11.39 14.85
N VAL A 310 -17.58 10.82 13.72
CA VAL A 310 -17.00 9.60 13.13
C VAL A 310 -16.48 9.91 11.74
N ALA A 311 -15.18 9.82 11.55
CA ALA A 311 -14.54 10.04 10.24
C ALA A 311 -13.85 8.79 9.73
N GLN A 312 -13.77 8.66 8.40
CA GLN A 312 -13.03 7.60 7.74
C GLN A 312 -11.78 8.16 7.04
N VAL A 313 -10.66 7.49 7.26
CA VAL A 313 -9.42 7.66 6.51
C VAL A 313 -9.41 6.62 5.40
N PHE A 314 -9.48 7.06 4.15
CA PHE A 314 -9.54 6.15 3.01
C PHE A 314 -8.20 5.48 2.73
N GLN A 315 -8.24 4.28 2.16
CA GLN A 315 -7.05 3.55 1.79
C GLN A 315 -6.17 4.35 0.82
N LYS A 316 -6.76 4.96 -0.22
CA LYS A 316 -6.06 5.90 -1.11
C LYS A 316 -6.12 7.31 -0.54
N ALA A 317 -4.97 7.90 -0.26
CA ALA A 317 -4.90 9.26 0.28
C ALA A 317 -5.49 10.31 -0.68
N THR A 318 -5.33 10.12 -1.98
CA THR A 318 -5.86 11.00 -3.02
C THR A 318 -7.38 11.10 -3.04
N ASP A 319 -8.10 10.08 -2.55
CA ASP A 319 -9.56 10.10 -2.47
C ASP A 319 -10.08 11.01 -1.33
N GLN A 320 -9.17 11.48 -0.47
CA GLN A 320 -9.49 12.32 0.68
C GLN A 320 -9.23 13.80 0.44
N PHE A 321 -8.30 14.16 -0.44
CA PHE A 321 -7.92 15.54 -0.68
C PHE A 321 -9.01 16.31 -1.43
N LEU A 322 -9.33 17.50 -0.93
CA LEU A 322 -10.39 18.37 -1.44
C LEU A 322 -9.85 19.62 -2.15
N THR A 323 -8.57 19.93 -1.93
CA THR A 323 -7.92 21.13 -2.48
C THR A 323 -6.68 20.76 -3.29
N VAL A 324 -6.03 21.76 -3.88
CA VAL A 324 -4.93 21.52 -4.83
C VAL A 324 -3.58 21.42 -4.14
N THR A 325 -3.30 22.28 -3.13
CA THR A 325 -2.00 22.35 -2.49
C THR A 325 -2.03 21.82 -1.05
N VAL A 326 -0.89 21.40 -0.54
CA VAL A 326 -0.73 20.99 0.87
C VAL A 326 -1.18 22.10 1.83
N LYS A 327 -0.82 23.34 1.53
CA LYS A 327 -1.20 24.53 2.31
C LYS A 327 -2.71 24.76 2.36
N ASP A 328 -3.40 24.53 1.24
CA ASP A 328 -4.85 24.69 1.18
C ASP A 328 -5.58 23.59 1.94
N GLU A 329 -5.10 22.34 1.87
CA GLU A 329 -5.60 21.23 2.69
C GLU A 329 -5.46 21.52 4.19
N LEU A 330 -4.28 21.98 4.62
CA LEU A 330 -4.04 22.38 6.00
C LEU A 330 -4.97 23.51 6.43
N LYS A 331 -5.14 24.54 5.58
CA LYS A 331 -6.04 25.67 5.85
C LYS A 331 -7.50 25.22 5.99
N LEU A 332 -7.92 24.23 5.19
CA LEU A 332 -9.26 23.66 5.29
C LEU A 332 -9.44 22.91 6.61
N SER A 333 -8.53 22.02 6.96
CA SER A 333 -8.58 21.19 8.18
C SER A 333 -8.45 22.04 9.46
N LYS A 334 -7.73 23.18 9.41
CA LYS A 334 -7.62 24.12 10.55
C LYS A 334 -8.94 24.75 10.96
N LYS A 335 -9.97 24.80 10.10
CA LYS A 335 -11.29 25.41 10.43
C LYS A 335 -12.00 24.67 11.55
N ASP A 336 -11.90 23.34 11.58
CA ASP A 336 -12.54 22.48 12.58
C ASP A 336 -11.50 21.71 13.43
N ARG A 337 -10.31 22.29 13.60
CA ARG A 337 -9.24 21.66 14.37
C ARG A 337 -9.57 21.53 15.86
N ASN A 338 -9.09 20.49 16.46
CA ASN A 338 -9.12 20.32 17.91
C ASN A 338 -8.07 21.22 18.61
N SER A 339 -8.20 21.37 19.93
CA SER A 339 -7.35 22.27 20.72
C SER A 339 -5.89 21.82 20.85
N PHE A 340 -5.62 20.54 20.66
CA PHE A 340 -4.27 19.98 20.77
C PHE A 340 -3.37 20.39 19.60
N PHE A 341 -3.90 20.42 18.37
CA PHE A 341 -3.14 20.80 17.17
C PHE A 341 -3.10 22.31 17.01
N THR A 342 -2.31 23.00 17.82
CA THR A 342 -1.99 24.43 17.63
C THR A 342 -1.20 24.64 16.33
N ASP A 343 -1.06 25.91 15.87
CA ASP A 343 -0.25 26.17 14.67
C ASP A 343 1.20 25.70 14.85
N GLN A 344 1.78 25.96 16.01
CA GLN A 344 3.12 25.49 16.36
C GLN A 344 3.23 23.95 16.33
N LYS A 345 2.22 23.24 16.84
CA LYS A 345 2.21 21.78 16.85
C LYS A 345 2.08 21.19 15.44
N ILE A 346 1.32 21.85 14.58
CA ILE A 346 1.19 21.47 13.18
C ILE A 346 2.53 21.65 12.45
N GLU A 347 3.21 22.78 12.64
CA GLU A 347 4.52 23.05 12.06
C GLU A 347 5.56 22.02 12.54
N GLU A 348 5.59 21.70 13.83
CA GLU A 348 6.46 20.65 14.39
C GLU A 348 6.25 19.29 13.69
N TRP A 349 4.98 18.89 13.47
CA TRP A 349 4.69 17.63 12.80
C TRP A 349 4.94 17.67 11.31
N LEU A 350 4.74 18.80 10.64
CA LEU A 350 5.12 18.96 9.23
C LEU A 350 6.63 18.78 9.03
N ASP A 351 7.45 19.34 9.93
CA ASP A 351 8.90 19.13 9.90
C ASP A 351 9.27 17.66 10.13
N LYS A 352 8.75 17.03 11.20
CA LYS A 352 9.02 15.62 11.51
C LYS A 352 8.61 14.67 10.38
N LEU A 353 7.48 14.94 9.73
CA LEU A 353 6.96 14.15 8.62
C LEU A 353 7.66 14.45 7.28
N GLY A 354 8.56 15.46 7.24
CA GLY A 354 9.24 15.87 6.03
C GLY A 354 8.32 16.55 5.01
N LEU A 355 7.29 17.28 5.49
CA LEU A 355 6.29 17.95 4.65
C LEU A 355 6.44 19.48 4.64
N ALA A 356 7.28 20.06 5.51
CA ALA A 356 7.42 21.51 5.64
C ALA A 356 7.83 22.22 4.34
N ASN A 357 8.70 21.59 3.53
CA ASN A 357 9.16 22.16 2.27
C ASN A 357 8.20 21.90 1.09
N HIS A 358 7.04 21.26 1.33
CA HIS A 358 6.08 20.88 0.30
C HIS A 358 4.76 21.67 0.36
N LEU A 359 4.68 22.75 1.15
CA LEU A 359 3.43 23.46 1.41
C LEU A 359 2.75 24.01 0.15
N ASP A 360 3.49 24.54 -0.80
CA ASP A 360 2.97 25.07 -2.05
C ASP A 360 2.86 24.01 -3.16
N GLN A 361 3.27 22.76 -2.88
CA GLN A 361 3.21 21.66 -3.83
C GLN A 361 1.79 21.14 -3.99
N VAL A 362 1.46 20.72 -5.21
CA VAL A 362 0.19 20.05 -5.54
C VAL A 362 0.15 18.67 -4.85
N VAL A 363 -0.90 18.39 -4.07
CA VAL A 363 -1.00 17.17 -3.26
C VAL A 363 -0.88 15.88 -4.07
N TYR A 364 -1.33 15.90 -5.32
CA TYR A 364 -1.25 14.74 -6.23
C TYR A 364 0.16 14.49 -6.79
N THR A 365 1.09 15.45 -6.63
CA THR A 365 2.50 15.30 -7.06
C THR A 365 3.43 14.86 -5.91
N LEU A 366 2.90 14.76 -4.69
CA LEU A 366 3.60 14.18 -3.57
C LEU A 366 3.82 12.66 -3.79
N SER A 367 4.89 12.11 -3.22
CA SER A 367 5.04 10.66 -3.18
C SER A 367 3.91 9.99 -2.38
N GLY A 368 3.61 8.72 -2.65
CA GLY A 368 2.54 7.99 -1.95
C GLY A 368 2.70 8.03 -0.42
N GLY A 369 3.93 7.87 0.08
CA GLY A 369 4.22 7.99 1.50
C GLY A 369 4.02 9.40 2.06
N GLN A 370 4.36 10.46 1.30
CA GLN A 370 4.08 11.84 1.70
C GLN A 370 2.59 12.12 1.73
N GLN A 371 1.84 11.65 0.73
CA GLN A 371 0.37 11.75 0.69
C GLN A 371 -0.27 11.07 1.90
N LYS A 372 0.18 9.86 2.26
CA LYS A 372 -0.32 9.11 3.42
C LYS A 372 -0.04 9.83 4.72
N LYS A 373 1.18 10.35 4.92
CA LYS A 373 1.56 11.14 6.10
C LYS A 373 0.72 12.41 6.23
N LEU A 374 0.51 13.14 5.12
CA LEU A 374 -0.35 14.31 5.08
C LEU A 374 -1.80 13.96 5.44
N GLN A 375 -2.37 12.93 4.80
CA GLN A 375 -3.73 12.45 5.04
C GLN A 375 -3.99 12.19 6.53
N ILE A 376 -3.09 11.47 7.18
CA ILE A 376 -3.23 11.13 8.61
C ILE A 376 -3.14 12.39 9.47
N LEU A 377 -2.17 13.29 9.22
CA LEU A 377 -2.05 14.54 9.96
C LEU A 377 -3.33 15.38 9.85
N LEU A 378 -3.87 15.57 8.63
CA LEU A 378 -5.06 16.37 8.39
C LEU A 378 -6.27 15.86 9.19
N LEU A 379 -6.45 14.53 9.27
CA LEU A 379 -7.58 13.93 9.98
C LEU A 379 -7.41 13.94 11.50
N LEU A 380 -6.21 13.70 12.00
CA LEU A 380 -5.94 13.80 13.44
C LEU A 380 -6.11 15.23 13.97
N MET A 381 -5.89 16.24 13.12
CA MET A 381 -6.14 17.64 13.49
C MET A 381 -7.61 17.96 13.74
N THR A 382 -8.53 17.19 13.20
CA THR A 382 -9.98 17.46 13.28
C THR A 382 -10.60 16.97 14.60
N LYS A 383 -11.83 17.46 14.91
CA LYS A 383 -12.56 17.16 16.17
C LYS A 383 -13.39 15.88 16.10
N HIS A 384 -12.83 14.81 15.55
CA HIS A 384 -13.54 13.53 15.50
C HIS A 384 -13.21 12.67 16.72
N ASP A 385 -14.25 12.06 17.31
CA ASP A 385 -14.11 11.17 18.47
C ASP A 385 -13.68 9.76 18.02
N VAL A 386 -14.10 9.36 16.82
CA VAL A 386 -13.80 8.05 16.24
C VAL A 386 -13.19 8.20 14.85
N LEU A 387 -12.06 7.55 14.65
CA LEU A 387 -11.38 7.48 13.36
C LEU A 387 -11.36 6.02 12.87
N LEU A 388 -11.95 5.81 11.69
CA LEU A 388 -11.95 4.54 10.96
C LEU A 388 -10.83 4.60 9.94
N ILE A 389 -9.72 3.92 10.18
CA ILE A 389 -8.49 4.10 9.40
C ILE A 389 -8.21 2.85 8.59
N ASP A 390 -8.21 3.00 7.25
CA ASP A 390 -7.98 1.90 6.32
C ASP A 390 -6.53 1.94 5.80
N GLU A 391 -5.73 0.94 6.19
CA GLU A 391 -4.31 0.76 5.85
C GLU A 391 -3.45 2.03 6.07
N PRO A 392 -3.30 2.49 7.34
CA PRO A 392 -2.57 3.75 7.62
C PRO A 392 -1.07 3.71 7.29
N LEU A 393 -0.46 2.54 7.31
CA LEU A 393 0.98 2.37 7.20
C LEU A 393 1.43 1.87 5.82
N SER A 394 0.48 1.57 4.92
CA SER A 394 0.79 1.07 3.58
C SER A 394 1.64 2.06 2.78
N GLY A 395 2.72 1.57 2.16
CA GLY A 395 3.65 2.37 1.36
C GLY A 395 4.56 3.31 2.16
N LEU A 396 4.65 3.11 3.49
CA LEU A 396 5.58 3.85 4.35
C LEU A 396 6.83 3.00 4.63
N ASP A 397 7.98 3.66 4.66
CA ASP A 397 9.21 3.06 5.18
C ASP A 397 9.17 2.97 6.72
N HIS A 398 10.07 2.17 7.29
CA HIS A 398 10.14 1.90 8.72
C HIS A 398 10.22 3.17 9.59
N ASN A 399 10.96 4.20 9.17
CA ASN A 399 11.05 5.46 9.92
C ASN A 399 9.75 6.25 9.84
N SER A 400 9.12 6.31 8.66
CA SER A 400 7.82 6.94 8.46
C SER A 400 6.71 6.24 9.26
N VAL A 401 6.74 4.90 9.35
CA VAL A 401 5.83 4.10 10.19
C VAL A 401 5.94 4.54 11.65
N LYS A 402 7.15 4.61 12.22
CA LYS A 402 7.38 5.06 13.60
C LYS A 402 6.84 6.47 13.84
N LEU A 403 7.08 7.40 12.91
CA LEU A 403 6.60 8.78 13.03
C LEU A 403 5.07 8.86 13.01
N VAL A 404 4.42 8.14 12.11
CA VAL A 404 2.96 8.09 12.00
C VAL A 404 2.35 7.47 13.26
N LEU A 405 2.89 6.36 13.76
CA LEU A 405 2.41 5.73 15.00
C LEU A 405 2.60 6.64 16.21
N ASN A 406 3.70 7.38 16.30
CA ASN A 406 3.92 8.36 17.36
C ASN A 406 2.91 9.51 17.30
N LEU A 407 2.62 10.03 16.10
CA LEU A 407 1.59 11.05 15.89
C LEU A 407 0.20 10.55 16.31
N MET A 408 -0.16 9.32 15.90
CA MET A 408 -1.43 8.70 16.26
C MET A 408 -1.53 8.46 17.78
N ARG A 409 -0.46 7.99 18.42
CA ARG A 409 -0.40 7.76 19.87
C ARG A 409 -0.54 9.07 20.65
N GLU A 410 0.20 10.10 20.27
CA GLU A 410 0.12 11.41 20.91
C GLU A 410 -1.29 12.00 20.80
N SER A 411 -1.92 11.87 19.63
CA SER A 411 -3.30 12.30 19.41
C SER A 411 -4.28 11.52 20.27
N GLN A 412 -4.17 10.19 20.31
CA GLN A 412 -5.06 9.33 21.10
C GLN A 412 -4.97 9.62 22.59
N GLU A 413 -3.77 9.75 23.13
CA GLU A 413 -3.57 10.02 24.56
C GLU A 413 -4.12 11.38 24.99
N ARG A 414 -3.97 12.40 24.15
CA ARG A 414 -4.42 13.76 24.46
C ARG A 414 -5.89 14.01 24.24
N LEU A 415 -6.48 13.37 23.23
CA LEU A 415 -7.85 13.61 22.81
C LEU A 415 -8.81 12.46 23.17
N GLN A 416 -8.28 11.35 23.70
CA GLN A 416 -9.04 10.14 24.03
C GLN A 416 -9.81 9.58 22.83
N GLN A 417 -9.27 9.74 21.61
CA GLN A 417 -9.89 9.29 20.37
C GLN A 417 -9.95 7.76 20.31
N THR A 418 -10.97 7.25 19.68
CA THR A 418 -11.11 5.83 19.36
C THR A 418 -10.62 5.57 17.93
N PHE A 419 -9.76 4.60 17.77
CA PHE A 419 -9.25 4.20 16.47
C PHE A 419 -9.70 2.78 16.13
N LEU A 420 -10.42 2.62 15.03
CA LEU A 420 -10.66 1.33 14.40
C LEU A 420 -9.76 1.25 13.16
N ILE A 421 -8.81 0.35 13.16
CA ILE A 421 -7.75 0.30 12.15
C ILE A 421 -7.83 -1.00 11.38
N ILE A 422 -8.01 -0.94 10.09
CA ILE A 422 -7.85 -2.08 9.19
C ILE A 422 -6.39 -2.11 8.74
N SER A 423 -5.68 -3.21 8.98
CA SER A 423 -4.34 -3.39 8.43
C SER A 423 -3.92 -4.86 8.36
N HIS A 424 -2.96 -5.12 7.48
CA HIS A 424 -2.22 -6.38 7.40
C HIS A 424 -0.89 -6.32 8.18
N GLN A 425 -0.43 -5.13 8.56
CA GLN A 425 0.82 -4.89 9.29
C GLN A 425 0.58 -5.01 10.80
N ILE A 426 0.45 -6.26 11.27
CA ILE A 426 0.11 -6.55 12.66
C ILE A 426 1.25 -6.15 13.59
N ASP A 427 2.49 -6.44 13.20
CA ASP A 427 3.67 -6.27 14.00
C ASP A 427 3.89 -4.81 14.42
N GLU A 428 3.70 -3.88 13.49
CA GLU A 428 3.86 -2.45 13.73
C GLU A 428 2.72 -1.86 14.57
N LEU A 429 1.51 -2.43 14.47
CA LEU A 429 0.31 -1.93 15.14
C LEU A 429 0.01 -2.60 16.46
N ALA A 430 0.62 -3.74 16.77
CA ALA A 430 0.31 -4.52 17.96
C ALA A 430 0.57 -3.74 19.26
N ASP A 431 1.68 -2.98 19.34
CA ASP A 431 2.00 -2.13 20.50
C ASP A 431 1.13 -0.86 20.59
N PHE A 432 0.44 -0.52 19.50
CA PHE A 432 -0.47 0.62 19.46
C PHE A 432 -1.91 0.22 19.76
N CYS A 433 -2.36 -0.95 19.29
CA CYS A 433 -3.74 -1.40 19.41
C CYS A 433 -4.00 -2.17 20.70
N SER A 434 -5.04 -1.76 21.44
CA SER A 434 -5.48 -2.43 22.66
C SER A 434 -6.22 -3.74 22.39
N TYR A 435 -6.97 -3.80 21.29
CA TYR A 435 -7.84 -4.91 20.93
C TYR A 435 -7.57 -5.37 19.50
N ARG A 436 -7.87 -6.64 19.22
CA ARG A 436 -7.79 -7.20 17.87
C ARG A 436 -9.08 -7.93 17.51
N LEU A 437 -9.59 -7.64 16.32
CA LEU A 437 -10.69 -8.34 15.67
C LEU A 437 -10.16 -9.07 14.43
N VAL A 438 -10.53 -10.31 14.28
CA VAL A 438 -10.30 -11.08 13.05
C VAL A 438 -11.60 -11.16 12.29
N PHE A 439 -11.56 -10.74 11.02
CA PHE A 439 -12.67 -10.83 10.08
C PHE A 439 -12.49 -12.08 9.23
N ASP A 440 -13.25 -13.11 9.54
CA ASP A 440 -13.25 -14.40 8.83
C ASP A 440 -14.67 -14.92 8.69
N GLN A 441 -14.93 -15.69 7.62
CA GLN A 441 -16.23 -16.34 7.36
C GLN A 441 -17.42 -15.40 7.59
N GLN A 442 -17.33 -14.16 7.08
CA GLN A 442 -18.37 -13.13 7.21
C GLN A 442 -18.67 -12.67 8.66
N GLN A 443 -17.79 -12.95 9.59
CA GLN A 443 -17.93 -12.58 11.00
C GLN A 443 -16.66 -11.92 11.53
N LEU A 444 -16.85 -11.06 12.53
CA LEU A 444 -15.78 -10.44 13.31
C LEU A 444 -15.74 -11.07 14.69
N LYS A 445 -14.54 -11.44 15.16
CA LYS A 445 -14.35 -12.01 16.49
C LYS A 445 -13.12 -11.40 17.15
N TYR A 446 -13.24 -11.05 18.44
CA TYR A 446 -12.08 -10.67 19.25
C TYR A 446 -11.13 -11.84 19.45
N VAL A 447 -9.85 -11.55 19.39
CA VAL A 447 -8.77 -12.53 19.66
C VAL A 447 -7.76 -11.93 20.63
N GLU A 448 -7.25 -12.77 21.55
CA GLU A 448 -6.26 -12.38 22.56
C GLU A 448 -4.81 -12.56 22.05
N LYS A 449 -4.62 -13.35 21.00
CA LYS A 449 -3.30 -13.71 20.46
C LYS A 449 -3.26 -13.54 18.96
#